data_52e034e405a913021fbcc5d587c08364
#
_entry.id   52e034e405a913021fbcc5d587c08364
#
_cell.length_a   1.000
_cell.length_b   1.000
_cell.length_c   1.000
_cell.angle_alpha   90.00
_cell.angle_beta   90.00
_cell.angle_gamma   90.00
#
_symmetry.space_group_name_H-M   'P 1'
#
loop_
_entity.id
_entity.type
_entity.pdbx_description
1 polymer ?
#
loop_
_entity_poly.entity_id
_entity_poly.type
_entity_poly.pdbx_seq_one_letter_code
_entity_poly.pdbx_strand_id
1 'polypeptide(L)'
;FIQIRAKLNPEINSKDYDGVYVKVYGNEKNYNLHLRTGLTLAPWQYYSYTFFTTQTWSEIRAPLKEFKKSNFYQPKSIIGQNIKSIGLVAGFDDFKSDICLSEIGFY
;
A
#
# COMPACT_ATOMS: atom_id res chain seq x y z
N PHE A 1 2.66 -1.74 -15.78
CA PHE A 1 2.52 -0.92 -14.57
C PHE A 1 3.86 -0.74 -13.86
N ILE A 2 3.95 0.28 -13.03
CA ILE A 2 5.17 0.59 -12.27
C ILE A 2 4.93 0.29 -10.80
N GLN A 3 5.90 -0.35 -10.16
CA GLN A 3 5.85 -0.67 -8.75
C GLN A 3 7.15 -0.27 -8.05
N ILE A 4 7.01 0.42 -6.93
CA ILE A 4 8.09 0.67 -5.99
C ILE A 4 7.78 -0.12 -4.73
N ARG A 5 8.69 -1.01 -4.32
CA ARG A 5 8.46 -1.88 -3.17
C ARG A 5 9.65 -1.90 -2.24
N ALA A 6 9.37 -1.87 -0.95
CA ALA A 6 10.38 -1.97 0.11
C ALA A 6 10.05 -3.13 1.04
N LYS A 7 11.05 -3.95 1.31
CA LYS A 7 10.94 -5.01 2.32
C LYS A 7 11.17 -4.41 3.70
N LEU A 8 10.33 -4.78 4.65
CA LEU A 8 10.42 -4.29 6.02
C LEU A 8 11.29 -5.23 6.85
N ASN A 9 12.32 -4.69 7.48
CA ASN A 9 13.22 -5.43 8.34
C ASN A 9 13.57 -4.58 9.58
N PRO A 10 13.04 -4.90 10.78
CA PRO A 10 12.17 -6.06 11.04
C PRO A 10 10.75 -5.90 10.49
N GLU A 11 10.01 -7.01 10.43
CA GLU A 11 8.60 -7.01 10.07
C GLU A 11 7.79 -6.20 11.09
N ILE A 12 6.69 -5.62 10.64
CA ILE A 12 5.84 -4.77 11.47
C ILE A 12 4.56 -5.52 11.83
N ASN A 13 4.24 -5.57 13.14
CA ASN A 13 2.99 -6.13 13.59
C ASN A 13 1.86 -5.12 13.33
N SER A 14 0.86 -5.52 12.56
CA SER A 14 -0.26 -4.65 12.19
C SER A 14 -1.07 -4.16 13.38
N LYS A 15 -0.99 -4.83 14.54
CA LYS A 15 -1.68 -4.38 15.75
C LYS A 15 -1.03 -3.16 16.41
N ASP A 16 0.22 -2.88 16.08
CA ASP A 16 0.97 -1.78 16.69
C ASP A 16 0.71 -0.43 16.02
N TYR A 17 -0.02 -0.42 14.90
CA TYR A 17 -0.25 0.78 14.10
C TYR A 17 -1.70 0.86 13.63
N ASP A 18 -2.15 2.09 13.39
CA ASP A 18 -3.49 2.35 12.87
C ASP A 18 -3.53 2.32 11.35
N GLY A 19 -2.44 2.71 10.70
CA GLY A 19 -2.43 2.79 9.25
C GLY A 19 -1.07 3.07 8.66
N VAL A 20 -1.10 3.32 7.35
CA VAL A 20 0.05 3.69 6.54
C VAL A 20 -0.15 5.12 6.06
N TYR A 21 0.89 5.94 6.08
CA TYR A 21 0.83 7.25 5.46
C TYR A 21 1.86 7.37 4.34
N VAL A 22 1.52 8.17 3.34
CA VAL A 22 2.44 8.52 2.26
C VAL A 22 2.36 10.02 1.99
N LYS A 23 3.49 10.64 1.71
CA LYS A 23 3.54 12.02 1.25
C LYS A 23 3.90 12.00 -0.22
N VAL A 24 2.96 12.44 -1.06
CA VAL A 24 3.04 12.28 -2.50
C VAL A 24 2.65 13.56 -3.24
N TYR A 25 3.19 13.68 -4.44
CA TYR A 25 2.78 14.64 -5.46
C TYR A 25 2.50 13.82 -6.72
N GLY A 26 1.29 13.89 -7.25
CA GLY A 26 0.89 13.03 -8.35
C GLY A 26 0.39 13.76 -9.57
N ASN A 27 -0.34 13.04 -10.42
CA ASN A 27 -0.80 13.53 -11.72
C ASN A 27 -2.31 13.38 -11.89
N GLU A 28 -3.06 13.48 -10.76
CA GLU A 28 -4.52 13.36 -10.75
C GLU A 28 -5.00 11.99 -11.22
N LYS A 29 -4.25 10.93 -10.86
CA LYS A 29 -4.58 9.54 -11.12
C LYS A 29 -4.62 8.75 -9.83
N ASN A 30 -5.26 7.57 -9.89
CA ASN A 30 -5.32 6.65 -8.76
C ASN A 30 -4.08 5.77 -8.72
N TYR A 31 -3.59 5.57 -7.52
CA TYR A 31 -2.48 4.65 -7.23
C TYR A 31 -2.88 3.73 -6.09
N ASN A 32 -2.15 2.65 -5.91
CA ASN A 32 -2.44 1.68 -4.88
C ASN A 32 -1.27 1.50 -3.93
N LEU A 33 -1.58 1.34 -2.65
CA LEU A 33 -0.64 0.81 -1.67
C LEU A 33 -0.87 -0.68 -1.55
N HIS A 34 0.18 -1.47 -1.66
CA HIS A 34 0.13 -2.92 -1.46
C HIS A 34 0.92 -3.30 -0.24
N LEU A 35 0.31 -4.09 0.64
CA LEU A 35 0.97 -4.66 1.81
C LEU A 35 0.99 -6.16 1.66
N ARG A 36 2.14 -6.76 1.93
CA ARG A 36 2.29 -8.21 1.98
C ARG A 36 2.64 -8.65 3.39
N THR A 37 2.14 -9.82 3.76
CA THR A 37 2.30 -10.37 5.11
C THR A 37 2.88 -11.77 5.03
N GLY A 38 3.12 -12.39 6.19
CA GLY A 38 3.56 -13.77 6.26
C GLY A 38 2.56 -14.77 5.69
N LEU A 39 1.29 -14.36 5.54
CA LEU A 39 0.23 -15.22 5.01
C LEU A 39 -0.03 -15.01 3.52
N THR A 40 0.59 -14.02 2.88
CA THR A 40 0.48 -13.81 1.44
C THR A 40 1.60 -14.58 0.75
N LEU A 41 1.37 -15.86 0.48
CA LEU A 41 2.41 -16.77 0.00
C LEU A 41 2.68 -16.67 -1.49
N ALA A 42 1.69 -16.25 -2.28
CA ALA A 42 1.82 -16.17 -3.73
C ALA A 42 1.98 -14.70 -4.16
N PRO A 43 2.65 -14.43 -5.32
CA PRO A 43 2.86 -13.06 -5.80
C PRO A 43 1.60 -12.26 -6.01
N TRP A 44 0.48 -12.90 -6.31
CA TRP A 44 -0.80 -12.24 -6.52
C TRP A 44 -1.61 -12.04 -5.23
N GLN A 45 -1.08 -12.42 -4.09
CA GLN A 45 -1.71 -12.23 -2.79
C GLN A 45 -1.14 -11.00 -2.11
N TYR A 46 -2.00 -10.02 -1.82
CA TYR A 46 -1.63 -8.78 -1.16
C TYR A 46 -2.88 -8.14 -0.58
N TYR A 47 -2.66 -7.09 0.22
CA TYR A 47 -3.73 -6.21 0.69
C TYR A 47 -3.53 -4.85 0.05
N SER A 48 -4.59 -4.25 -0.46
CA SER A 48 -4.49 -3.02 -1.22
C SER A 48 -5.40 -1.91 -0.70
N TYR A 49 -4.93 -0.69 -0.88
CA TYR A 49 -5.69 0.54 -0.63
C TYR A 49 -5.46 1.47 -1.81
N THR A 50 -6.56 1.94 -2.41
CA THR A 50 -6.50 2.85 -3.55
C THR A 50 -6.63 4.28 -3.09
N PHE A 51 -5.78 5.16 -3.60
CA PHE A 51 -5.86 6.60 -3.29
C PHE A 51 -5.69 7.43 -4.56
N PHE A 52 -6.29 8.62 -4.52
CA PHE A 52 -6.22 9.58 -5.63
C PHE A 52 -5.11 10.60 -5.34
N THR A 53 -4.32 10.92 -6.36
CA THR A 53 -3.26 11.93 -6.24
C THR A 53 -3.67 13.26 -6.85
N THR A 54 -3.06 14.33 -6.36
CA THR A 54 -3.23 15.67 -6.88
C THR A 54 -1.86 16.25 -7.26
N GLN A 55 -1.87 17.36 -8.00
CA GLN A 55 -0.65 18.08 -8.38
C GLN A 55 -0.19 19.03 -7.26
N THR A 56 -0.31 18.58 -6.02
CA THR A 56 0.20 19.25 -4.83
C THR A 56 0.75 18.21 -3.88
N TRP A 57 1.72 18.57 -3.05
CA TRP A 57 2.19 17.66 -2.01
C TRP A 57 1.09 17.41 -1.01
N SER A 58 0.73 16.16 -0.82
CA SER A 58 -0.37 15.75 0.05
C SER A 58 0.05 14.57 0.90
N GLU A 59 -0.44 14.54 2.15
CA GLU A 59 -0.31 13.37 2.99
C GLU A 59 -1.58 12.53 2.87
N ILE A 60 -1.40 11.29 2.44
CA ILE A 60 -2.48 10.32 2.33
C ILE A 60 -2.36 9.35 3.51
N ARG A 61 -3.43 9.19 4.27
CA ARG A 61 -3.50 8.25 5.39
C ARG A 61 -4.44 7.11 5.04
N ALA A 62 -3.89 5.90 5.08
CA ALA A 62 -4.61 4.69 4.71
C ALA A 62 -4.77 3.80 5.95
N PRO A 63 -5.93 3.80 6.60
CA PRO A 63 -6.15 2.92 7.75
C PRO A 63 -5.98 1.46 7.38
N LEU A 64 -5.29 0.70 8.22
CA LEU A 64 -5.06 -0.73 7.96
C LEU A 64 -6.37 -1.49 7.79
N LYS A 65 -7.40 -1.11 8.54
CA LYS A 65 -8.72 -1.77 8.47
C LYS A 65 -9.40 -1.59 7.12
N GLU A 66 -8.96 -0.63 6.30
CA GLU A 66 -9.54 -0.37 4.98
C GLU A 66 -8.77 -1.03 3.85
N PHE A 67 -7.67 -1.71 4.15
CA PHE A 67 -6.97 -2.51 3.16
C PHE A 67 -7.78 -3.76 2.83
N LYS A 68 -7.87 -4.07 1.55
CA LYS A 68 -8.67 -5.18 1.04
C LYS A 68 -7.80 -6.28 0.48
N LYS A 69 -8.16 -7.53 0.79
CA LYS A 69 -7.48 -8.70 0.25
C LYS A 69 -7.64 -8.78 -1.27
N SER A 70 -6.62 -9.28 -1.94
CA SER A 70 -6.65 -9.46 -3.39
C SER A 70 -7.14 -10.83 -3.80
N ASN A 71 -7.18 -11.80 -2.90
CA ASN A 71 -7.47 -13.19 -3.22
C ASN A 71 -8.42 -13.79 -2.18
N PHE A 72 -9.29 -14.69 -2.64
CA PHE A 72 -10.30 -15.35 -1.80
C PHE A 72 -9.71 -16.09 -0.60
N TYR A 73 -8.54 -16.70 -0.78
CA TYR A 73 -7.92 -17.55 0.26
C TYR A 73 -7.21 -16.77 1.37
N GLN A 74 -7.08 -15.47 1.23
CA GLN A 74 -6.47 -14.65 2.27
C GLN A 74 -7.45 -14.36 3.40
N PRO A 75 -6.96 -14.17 4.65
CA PRO A 75 -7.80 -13.60 5.70
C PRO A 75 -8.35 -12.25 5.28
N LYS A 76 -9.60 -11.97 5.64
CA LYS A 76 -10.28 -10.73 5.25
C LYS A 76 -9.55 -9.49 5.77
N SER A 77 -9.06 -9.55 7.00
CA SER A 77 -8.39 -8.42 7.64
C SER A 77 -6.88 -8.65 7.74
N ILE A 78 -6.13 -7.59 7.46
CA ILE A 78 -4.68 -7.59 7.69
C ILE A 78 -4.35 -7.47 9.19
N ILE A 79 -5.29 -7.01 10.01
CA ILE A 79 -5.08 -6.78 11.43
C ILE A 79 -4.72 -8.11 12.13
N GLY A 80 -3.62 -8.09 12.87
CA GLY A 80 -3.09 -9.27 13.54
C GLY A 80 -2.00 -9.99 12.76
N GLN A 81 -1.74 -9.59 11.52
CA GLN A 81 -0.69 -10.17 10.69
C GLN A 81 0.59 -9.33 10.75
N ASN A 82 1.72 -9.98 10.53
CA ASN A 82 3.00 -9.28 10.40
C ASN A 82 3.19 -8.80 8.97
N ILE A 83 3.41 -7.50 8.80
CA ILE A 83 3.61 -6.89 7.49
C ILE A 83 5.08 -7.02 7.10
N LYS A 84 5.34 -7.65 5.96
CA LYS A 84 6.69 -7.92 5.45
C LYS A 84 7.17 -6.90 4.46
N SER A 85 6.27 -6.35 3.64
CA SER A 85 6.66 -5.39 2.62
C SER A 85 5.53 -4.42 2.34
N ILE A 86 5.94 -3.26 1.83
CA ILE A 86 5.03 -2.20 1.40
C ILE A 86 5.40 -1.80 -0.01
N GLY A 87 4.39 -1.59 -0.86
CA GLY A 87 4.59 -1.19 -2.24
C GLY A 87 3.67 -0.06 -2.64
N LEU A 88 4.17 0.79 -3.53
CA LEU A 88 3.39 1.80 -4.22
C LEU A 88 3.27 1.37 -5.67
N VAL A 89 2.04 1.19 -6.14
CA VAL A 89 1.77 0.60 -7.46
C VAL A 89 0.92 1.57 -8.27
N ALA A 90 1.40 1.90 -9.47
CA ALA A 90 0.56 2.55 -10.47
C ALA A 90 -0.51 1.55 -10.92
N GLY A 91 -1.73 2.02 -11.09
CA GLY A 91 -2.86 1.17 -11.43
C GLY A 91 -2.68 0.44 -12.76
N PHE A 92 -3.64 -0.44 -13.03
CA PHE A 92 -3.65 -1.22 -14.28
C PHE A 92 -4.26 -0.43 -15.44
N ASP A 93 -4.55 0.84 -15.22
CA ASP A 93 -5.11 1.69 -16.24
C ASP A 93 -4.04 2.12 -17.25
N ASP A 94 -4.48 2.40 -18.45
CA ASP A 94 -3.61 2.80 -19.56
C ASP A 94 -3.30 4.29 -19.47
N PHE A 95 -2.55 4.68 -18.43
CA PHE A 95 -2.12 6.05 -18.26
C PHE A 95 -0.63 6.12 -17.91
N LYS A 96 -0.04 7.27 -18.17
CA LYS A 96 1.36 7.51 -17.82
C LYS A 96 1.48 7.74 -16.31
N SER A 97 2.31 6.95 -15.66
CA SER A 97 2.59 7.11 -14.24
C SER A 97 3.53 8.30 -14.02
N ASP A 98 3.14 9.19 -13.13
CA ASP A 98 3.94 10.36 -12.76
C ASP A 98 3.63 10.70 -11.32
N ILE A 99 4.39 10.10 -10.41
CA ILE A 99 4.21 10.29 -8.98
C ILE A 99 5.56 10.45 -8.29
N CYS A 100 5.62 11.41 -7.37
CA CYS A 100 6.77 11.62 -6.51
C CYS A 100 6.40 11.21 -5.09
N LEU A 101 7.24 10.42 -4.47
CA LEU A 101 7.08 9.96 -3.09
C LEU A 101 8.20 10.56 -2.25
N SER A 102 7.86 11.34 -1.23
CA SER A 102 8.85 11.91 -0.33
C SER A 102 8.98 11.14 0.97
N GLU A 103 7.91 10.53 1.43
CA GLU A 103 7.90 9.81 2.70
C GLU A 103 6.82 8.74 2.71
N ILE A 104 7.11 7.61 3.34
CA ILE A 104 6.16 6.53 3.57
C ILE A 104 6.45 5.92 4.93
N GLY A 105 5.40 5.63 5.70
CA GLY A 105 5.56 5.07 7.03
C GLY A 105 4.25 4.57 7.61
N PHE A 106 4.33 4.17 8.87
CA PHE A 106 3.18 3.69 9.63
C PHE A 106 2.85 4.69 10.75
N TYR A 107 1.58 4.78 11.09
CA TYR A 107 1.12 5.65 12.18
C TYR A 107 0.17 4.93 13.12
#